data_cde953e230c61b6a101903e9a98c0841
#
_entry.id   cde953e230c61b6a101903e9a98c0841
#
_cell.length_a   1.000
_cell.length_b   1.000
_cell.length_c   1.000
_cell.angle_alpha   90.00
_cell.angle_beta   90.00
_cell.angle_gamma   90.00
#
_symmetry.space_group_name_H-M   'P 1'
#
loop_
_entity.id
_entity.type
_entity.pdbx_description
1 polymer ?
#
loop_
_entity_poly.entity_id
_entity_poly.type
_entity_poly.pdbx_seq_one_letter_code
_entity_poly.pdbx_strand_id
1 'polypeptide(L)'
;MAEMVNCYPVGVQTFEKIREGNYLYIDKTKYIVDFLKKRMNYVFLSRPRRFGKSLFASTLHAYFEGRKDLFAGLAIADYEKEWVKHPVFHFDLSGAKHVDAESLKDYLNFILLPYEKLYGKGENEVAPNTRLIGLVKRAYEQTGQKVVVEARCGMLGVCSRFDLRGVPGKTAHIL
;
A
#
# COMPACT_ATOMS: atom_id res chain seq x y z
N MET A 1 -25.67 -26.17 15.27
CA MET A 1 -24.55 -25.31 14.82
C MET A 1 -24.99 -23.90 15.05
N ALA A 2 -24.38 -23.21 16.02
CA ALA A 2 -24.69 -21.80 16.27
C ALA A 2 -24.23 -20.99 15.07
N GLU A 3 -25.14 -20.26 14.43
CA GLU A 3 -24.79 -19.24 13.45
C GLU A 3 -23.84 -18.25 14.10
N MET A 4 -22.59 -18.22 13.66
CA MET A 4 -21.67 -17.15 14.09
C MET A 4 -22.21 -15.84 13.51
N VAL A 5 -22.85 -15.07 14.36
CA VAL A 5 -23.30 -13.71 14.00
C VAL A 5 -22.05 -12.88 13.79
N ASN A 6 -21.70 -12.64 12.53
CA ASN A 6 -20.63 -11.73 12.18
C ASN A 6 -21.00 -10.31 12.68
N CYS A 7 -20.31 -9.83 13.70
CA CYS A 7 -20.52 -8.47 14.20
C CYS A 7 -20.13 -7.43 13.15
N TYR A 8 -20.87 -6.31 13.10
CA TYR A 8 -20.49 -5.19 12.25
C TYR A 8 -19.18 -4.54 12.74
N PRO A 9 -18.25 -4.18 11.84
CA PRO A 9 -16.95 -3.60 12.22
C PRO A 9 -17.08 -2.11 12.58
N VAL A 10 -17.77 -1.79 13.67
CA VAL A 10 -17.95 -0.41 14.13
C VAL A 10 -16.61 0.14 14.61
N GLY A 11 -16.12 1.21 13.95
CA GLY A 11 -14.82 1.84 14.28
C GLY A 11 -13.58 1.08 13.78
N VAL A 12 -13.74 -0.11 13.19
CA VAL A 12 -12.63 -0.89 12.62
C VAL A 12 -12.42 -0.50 11.16
N GLN A 13 -11.20 -0.04 10.82
CA GLN A 13 -10.91 0.52 9.49
C GLN A 13 -9.85 -0.26 8.71
N THR A 14 -9.19 -1.25 9.33
CA THR A 14 -8.14 -2.05 8.69
C THR A 14 -8.64 -3.46 8.40
N PHE A 15 -8.23 -3.96 7.24
CA PHE A 15 -8.63 -5.28 6.75
C PHE A 15 -8.20 -6.40 7.71
N GLU A 16 -6.97 -6.34 8.22
CA GLU A 16 -6.43 -7.32 9.15
C GLU A 16 -7.33 -7.46 10.39
N LYS A 17 -7.65 -6.34 11.04
CA LYS A 17 -8.50 -6.35 12.24
C LYS A 17 -9.92 -6.87 11.96
N ILE A 18 -10.45 -6.59 10.77
CA ILE A 18 -11.77 -7.11 10.35
C ILE A 18 -11.70 -8.63 10.22
N ARG A 19 -10.66 -9.16 9.58
CA ARG A 19 -10.52 -10.60 9.36
C ARG A 19 -10.16 -11.36 10.63
N GLU A 20 -9.20 -10.86 11.40
CA GLU A 20 -8.77 -11.45 12.67
C GLU A 20 -9.89 -11.41 13.73
N GLY A 21 -10.67 -10.33 13.76
CA GLY A 21 -11.82 -10.19 14.65
C GLY A 21 -13.10 -10.87 14.15
N ASN A 22 -13.05 -11.58 13.03
CA ASN A 22 -14.22 -12.25 12.42
C ASN A 22 -15.44 -11.33 12.25
N TYR A 23 -15.19 -10.05 11.88
CA TYR A 23 -16.25 -9.10 11.57
C TYR A 23 -16.81 -9.32 10.16
N LEU A 24 -18.02 -8.80 9.95
CA LEU A 24 -18.62 -8.78 8.62
C LEU A 24 -17.74 -7.99 7.63
N TYR A 25 -17.30 -8.65 6.58
CA TYR A 25 -16.54 -8.05 5.50
C TYR A 25 -17.29 -8.15 4.18
N ILE A 26 -17.52 -7.02 3.52
CA ILE A 26 -18.08 -7.00 2.16
C ILE A 26 -16.93 -7.18 1.18
N ASP A 27 -16.86 -8.36 0.56
CA ASP A 27 -15.76 -8.72 -0.32
C ASP A 27 -15.70 -7.84 -1.57
N LYS A 28 -14.60 -7.12 -1.70
CA LYS A 28 -14.24 -6.30 -2.86
C LYS A 28 -12.94 -6.75 -3.51
N THR A 29 -12.42 -7.93 -3.12
CA THR A 29 -11.12 -8.41 -3.62
C THR A 29 -11.13 -8.73 -5.10
N LYS A 30 -12.30 -8.89 -5.72
CA LYS A 30 -12.44 -9.01 -7.17
C LYS A 30 -11.82 -7.81 -7.93
N TYR A 31 -11.87 -6.61 -7.35
CA TYR A 31 -11.21 -5.45 -7.97
C TYR A 31 -9.69 -5.60 -7.99
N ILE A 32 -9.10 -6.23 -6.98
CA ILE A 32 -7.66 -6.54 -6.97
C ILE A 32 -7.33 -7.49 -8.12
N VAL A 33 -8.13 -8.54 -8.29
CA VAL A 33 -7.98 -9.48 -9.41
C VAL A 33 -8.06 -8.77 -10.76
N ASP A 34 -8.99 -7.83 -10.91
CA ASP A 34 -9.15 -7.06 -12.15
C ASP A 34 -7.92 -6.17 -12.42
N PHE A 35 -7.31 -5.56 -11.39
CA PHE A 35 -6.08 -4.79 -11.52
C PHE A 35 -4.91 -5.67 -11.97
N LEU A 36 -4.77 -6.83 -11.37
CA LEU A 36 -3.72 -7.80 -11.69
C LEU A 36 -3.86 -8.32 -13.14
N LYS A 37 -5.08 -8.70 -13.53
CA LYS A 37 -5.37 -9.16 -14.91
C LYS A 37 -5.08 -8.10 -15.96
N LYS A 38 -5.41 -6.85 -15.67
CA LYS A 38 -5.15 -5.71 -16.55
C LYS A 38 -3.70 -5.23 -16.51
N ARG A 39 -2.85 -5.83 -15.67
CA ARG A 39 -1.45 -5.44 -15.47
C ARG A 39 -1.29 -3.93 -15.24
N MET A 40 -2.16 -3.36 -14.43
CA MET A 40 -2.16 -1.93 -14.13
C MET A 40 -0.97 -1.60 -13.25
N ASN A 41 -0.09 -0.72 -13.73
CA ASN A 41 1.08 -0.27 -12.95
C ASN A 41 0.73 0.89 -12.01
N TYR A 42 -0.37 1.59 -12.26
CA TYR A 42 -0.82 2.73 -11.48
C TYR A 42 -2.33 2.60 -11.25
N VAL A 43 -2.74 2.69 -10.01
CA VAL A 43 -4.16 2.69 -9.64
C VAL A 43 -4.42 3.90 -8.77
N PHE A 44 -5.39 4.71 -9.16
CA PHE A 44 -5.85 5.83 -8.37
C PHE A 44 -7.27 5.57 -7.88
N LEU A 45 -7.46 5.56 -6.57
CA LEU A 45 -8.75 5.35 -5.94
C LEU A 45 -9.32 6.68 -5.44
N SER A 46 -10.16 7.31 -6.24
CA SER A 46 -10.93 8.50 -5.85
C SER A 46 -12.32 8.10 -5.40
N ARG A 47 -12.62 8.27 -4.10
CA ARG A 47 -13.95 8.05 -3.52
C ARG A 47 -14.23 9.09 -2.44
N PRO A 48 -15.49 9.47 -2.19
CA PRO A 48 -15.84 10.32 -1.06
C PRO A 48 -15.35 9.75 0.29
N ARG A 49 -15.33 10.58 1.32
CA ARG A 49 -15.05 10.13 2.69
C ARG A 49 -16.06 9.04 3.10
N ARG A 50 -15.62 8.08 3.94
CA ARG A 50 -16.44 6.97 4.46
C ARG A 50 -16.87 5.92 3.42
N PHE A 51 -16.37 5.98 2.19
CA PHE A 51 -16.62 4.97 1.13
C PHE A 51 -15.57 3.85 1.07
N GLY A 52 -14.93 3.55 2.20
CA GLY A 52 -14.06 2.39 2.34
C GLY A 52 -12.69 2.49 1.65
N LYS A 53 -12.19 3.71 1.33
CA LYS A 53 -10.84 3.89 0.74
C LYS A 53 -9.75 3.27 1.61
N SER A 54 -9.75 3.61 2.92
CA SER A 54 -8.74 3.11 3.86
C SER A 54 -8.81 1.59 4.04
N LEU A 55 -10.02 1.05 4.05
CA LEU A 55 -10.21 -0.39 4.13
C LEU A 55 -9.70 -1.09 2.87
N PHE A 56 -9.99 -0.55 1.69
CA PHE A 56 -9.50 -1.13 0.45
C PHE A 56 -7.97 -1.01 0.31
N ALA A 57 -7.38 0.12 0.73
CA ALA A 57 -5.93 0.28 0.78
C ALA A 57 -5.29 -0.75 1.73
N SER A 58 -5.82 -0.95 2.95
CA SER A 58 -5.30 -1.99 3.85
C SER A 58 -5.51 -3.41 3.31
N THR A 59 -6.57 -3.65 2.52
CA THR A 59 -6.76 -4.94 1.83
C THR A 59 -5.65 -5.17 0.79
N LEU A 60 -5.33 -4.14 -0.01
CA LEU A 60 -4.22 -4.21 -0.97
C LEU A 60 -2.87 -4.40 -0.27
N HIS A 61 -2.65 -3.67 0.82
CA HIS A 61 -1.45 -3.81 1.64
C HIS A 61 -1.25 -5.27 2.09
N ALA A 62 -2.25 -5.86 2.74
CA ALA A 62 -2.23 -7.25 3.17
C ALA A 62 -2.02 -8.25 2.00
N TYR A 63 -2.59 -7.94 0.82
CA TYR A 63 -2.38 -8.75 -0.37
C TYR A 63 -0.91 -8.74 -0.81
N PHE A 64 -0.31 -7.55 -0.93
CA PHE A 64 1.09 -7.43 -1.36
C PHE A 64 2.09 -7.88 -0.30
N GLU A 65 1.70 -7.92 0.98
CA GLU A 65 2.49 -8.57 2.03
C GLU A 65 2.41 -10.11 1.98
N GLY A 66 1.57 -10.68 1.11
CA GLY A 66 1.40 -12.13 0.97
C GLY A 66 0.63 -12.78 2.13
N ARG A 67 -0.22 -12.01 2.86
CA ARG A 67 -1.03 -12.49 3.99
C ARG A 67 -2.20 -13.35 3.53
N LYS A 68 -1.91 -14.51 2.94
CA LYS A 68 -2.90 -15.47 2.44
C LYS A 68 -3.95 -15.84 3.48
N ASP A 69 -3.55 -15.93 4.75
CA ASP A 69 -4.40 -16.27 5.88
C ASP A 69 -5.65 -15.38 5.99
N LEU A 70 -5.50 -14.08 5.70
CA LEU A 70 -6.58 -13.11 5.78
C LEU A 70 -7.59 -13.19 4.63
N PHE A 71 -7.23 -13.84 3.54
CA PHE A 71 -8.05 -13.91 2.33
C PHE A 71 -8.85 -15.20 2.18
N ALA A 72 -8.80 -16.10 3.15
CA ALA A 72 -9.55 -17.33 3.14
C ALA A 72 -11.06 -17.06 2.93
N GLY A 73 -11.67 -17.72 1.93
CA GLY A 73 -13.08 -17.57 1.59
C GLY A 73 -13.44 -16.29 0.84
N LEU A 74 -12.47 -15.49 0.39
CA LEU A 74 -12.71 -14.32 -0.45
C LEU A 74 -12.42 -14.64 -1.93
N ALA A 75 -13.06 -13.90 -2.84
CA ALA A 75 -12.99 -14.15 -4.28
C ALA A 75 -11.56 -14.19 -4.84
N ILE A 76 -10.63 -13.42 -4.28
CA ILE A 76 -9.23 -13.43 -4.72
C ILE A 76 -8.53 -14.76 -4.46
N ALA A 77 -8.93 -15.50 -3.43
CA ALA A 77 -8.31 -16.79 -3.10
C ALA A 77 -8.47 -17.85 -4.19
N ASP A 78 -9.50 -17.71 -5.02
CA ASP A 78 -9.73 -18.60 -6.17
C ASP A 78 -8.77 -18.30 -7.33
N TYR A 79 -8.30 -17.07 -7.43
CA TYR A 79 -7.42 -16.60 -8.51
C TYR A 79 -5.95 -16.65 -8.14
N GLU A 80 -5.60 -16.16 -6.94
CA GLU A 80 -4.22 -16.06 -6.51
C GLU A 80 -3.75 -17.38 -5.89
N LYS A 81 -2.66 -17.91 -6.43
CA LYS A 81 -2.09 -19.19 -5.96
C LYS A 81 -0.74 -19.02 -5.28
N GLU A 82 0.04 -18.08 -5.74
CA GLU A 82 1.44 -17.95 -5.33
C GLU A 82 1.64 -17.09 -4.06
N TRP A 83 0.76 -16.09 -3.85
CA TRP A 83 0.81 -15.19 -2.68
C TRP A 83 2.21 -14.64 -2.41
N VAL A 84 2.80 -14.09 -3.46
CA VAL A 84 4.16 -13.55 -3.40
C VAL A 84 4.22 -12.34 -2.46
N LYS A 85 5.17 -12.36 -1.54
CA LYS A 85 5.43 -11.23 -0.65
C LYS A 85 6.26 -10.17 -1.37
N HIS A 86 5.72 -8.97 -1.48
CA HIS A 86 6.38 -7.80 -2.05
C HIS A 86 6.85 -6.84 -0.95
N PRO A 87 7.94 -6.10 -1.14
CA PRO A 87 8.25 -4.94 -0.30
C PRO A 87 7.17 -3.86 -0.51
N VAL A 88 6.49 -3.47 0.57
CA VAL A 88 5.45 -2.43 0.51
C VAL A 88 5.93 -1.18 1.23
N PHE A 89 5.93 -0.05 0.54
CA PHE A 89 6.21 1.27 1.09
C PHE A 89 4.89 2.03 1.24
N HIS A 90 4.43 2.16 2.47
CA HIS A 90 3.18 2.85 2.77
C HIS A 90 3.45 4.27 3.25
N PHE A 91 2.95 5.27 2.52
CA PHE A 91 3.10 6.69 2.83
C PHE A 91 1.75 7.30 3.18
N ASP A 92 1.50 7.53 4.47
CA ASP A 92 0.32 8.26 4.92
C ASP A 92 0.62 9.77 4.96
N LEU A 93 0.25 10.47 3.90
CA LEU A 93 0.41 11.93 3.78
C LEU A 93 -0.77 12.70 4.40
N SER A 94 -1.71 12.02 5.05
CA SER A 94 -2.91 12.65 5.63
C SER A 94 -2.66 13.28 7.00
N GLY A 95 -1.59 12.85 7.69
CA GLY A 95 -1.30 13.23 9.09
C GLY A 95 -0.63 14.58 9.26
N ALA A 96 -0.01 15.15 8.23
CA ALA A 96 0.70 16.40 8.32
C ALA A 96 -0.07 17.56 7.67
N LYS A 97 -0.16 18.68 8.38
CA LYS A 97 -0.56 19.94 7.79
C LYS A 97 0.67 20.54 7.10
N HIS A 98 0.76 20.32 5.79
CA HIS A 98 1.83 20.91 5.00
C HIS A 98 1.49 22.39 4.73
N VAL A 99 2.08 23.27 5.51
CA VAL A 99 1.88 24.72 5.39
C VAL A 99 2.75 25.29 4.27
N ASP A 100 3.91 24.69 4.04
CA ASP A 100 4.90 25.09 3.06
C ASP A 100 5.66 23.87 2.48
N ALA A 101 6.49 24.12 1.46
CA ALA A 101 7.25 23.09 0.77
C ALA A 101 8.36 22.48 1.65
N GLU A 102 8.87 23.23 2.63
CA GLU A 102 9.93 22.76 3.53
C GLU A 102 9.38 21.77 4.55
N SER A 103 8.26 22.08 5.18
CA SER A 103 7.58 21.16 6.09
C SER A 103 7.15 19.86 5.40
N LEU A 104 6.73 19.93 4.12
CA LEU A 104 6.47 18.73 3.32
C LEU A 104 7.74 17.90 3.10
N LYS A 105 8.84 18.55 2.76
CA LYS A 105 10.14 17.89 2.55
C LYS A 105 10.63 17.20 3.83
N ASP A 106 10.52 17.87 4.97
CA ASP A 106 10.90 17.29 6.26
C ASP A 106 10.03 16.08 6.62
N TYR A 107 8.74 16.20 6.39
CA TYR A 107 7.82 15.08 6.59
C TYR A 107 8.13 13.88 5.68
N LEU A 108 8.39 14.13 4.39
CA LEU A 108 8.82 13.08 3.47
C LEU A 108 10.14 12.44 3.93
N ASN A 109 11.09 13.23 4.40
CA ASN A 109 12.33 12.73 4.98
C ASN A 109 12.07 11.82 6.20
N PHE A 110 11.14 12.22 7.06
CA PHE A 110 10.78 11.45 8.24
C PHE A 110 10.14 10.09 7.92
N ILE A 111 9.18 10.06 6.99
CA ILE A 111 8.49 8.81 6.64
C ILE A 111 9.37 7.81 5.89
N LEU A 112 10.49 8.23 5.31
CA LEU A 112 11.46 7.34 4.68
C LEU A 112 12.39 6.64 5.68
N LEU A 113 12.58 7.18 6.88
CA LEU A 113 13.52 6.65 7.88
C LEU A 113 13.31 5.17 8.25
N PRO A 114 12.08 4.66 8.46
CA PRO A 114 11.87 3.26 8.76
C PRO A 114 12.36 2.34 7.64
N TYR A 115 12.16 2.73 6.39
CA TYR A 115 12.59 1.97 5.22
C TYR A 115 14.11 2.03 5.03
N GLU A 116 14.75 3.16 5.35
CA GLU A 116 16.22 3.26 5.36
C GLU A 116 16.86 2.37 6.42
N LYS A 117 16.23 2.22 7.57
CA LYS A 117 16.68 1.26 8.59
C LYS A 117 16.61 -0.18 8.08
N LEU A 118 15.63 -0.49 7.24
CA LEU A 118 15.41 -1.84 6.72
C LEU A 118 16.28 -2.14 5.49
N TYR A 119 16.36 -1.20 4.54
CA TYR A 119 17.02 -1.42 3.25
C TYR A 119 18.34 -0.66 3.08
N GLY A 120 18.74 0.11 4.08
CA GLY A 120 19.95 0.93 4.04
C GLY A 120 19.74 2.31 3.41
N LYS A 121 20.76 3.16 3.49
CA LYS A 121 20.80 4.51 2.93
C LYS A 121 22.05 4.68 2.06
N GLY A 122 21.92 5.32 0.90
CA GLY A 122 23.04 5.67 0.04
C GLY A 122 23.71 6.99 0.47
N GLU A 123 25.03 7.09 0.26
CA GLU A 123 25.82 8.27 0.68
C GLU A 123 25.38 9.57 0.01
N ASN A 124 24.95 9.51 -1.26
CA ASN A 124 24.54 10.68 -2.05
C ASN A 124 23.03 10.95 -2.06
N GLU A 125 22.28 10.25 -1.22
CA GLU A 125 20.82 10.34 -1.16
C GLU A 125 20.38 11.41 -0.13
N VAL A 126 20.36 12.68 -0.53
CA VAL A 126 20.02 13.81 0.36
C VAL A 126 18.55 14.21 0.22
N ALA A 127 18.05 14.36 -0.99
CA ALA A 127 16.68 14.79 -1.23
C ALA A 127 15.69 13.61 -1.11
N PRO A 128 14.42 13.83 -0.69
CA PRO A 128 13.43 12.76 -0.52
C PRO A 128 13.23 11.90 -1.78
N ASN A 129 13.25 12.52 -2.96
CA ASN A 129 13.10 11.82 -4.24
C ASN A 129 14.29 10.87 -4.52
N THR A 130 15.53 11.33 -4.31
CA THR A 130 16.73 10.48 -4.50
C THR A 130 16.77 9.35 -3.48
N ARG A 131 16.40 9.64 -2.23
CA ARG A 131 16.28 8.64 -1.15
C ARG A 131 15.25 7.57 -1.49
N LEU A 132 14.05 7.96 -1.96
CA LEU A 132 13.02 7.01 -2.36
C LEU A 132 13.46 6.12 -3.52
N ILE A 133 14.09 6.70 -4.55
CA ILE A 133 14.60 5.94 -5.70
C ILE A 133 15.65 4.91 -5.24
N GLY A 134 16.59 5.33 -4.39
CA GLY A 134 17.60 4.42 -3.85
C GLY A 134 17.01 3.31 -2.99
N LEU A 135 16.02 3.64 -2.15
CA LEU A 135 15.30 2.66 -1.35
C LEU A 135 14.58 1.60 -2.20
N VAL A 136 13.85 2.04 -3.24
CA VAL A 136 13.16 1.13 -4.17
C VAL A 136 14.16 0.19 -4.85
N LYS A 137 15.30 0.73 -5.29
CA LYS A 137 16.36 -0.07 -5.93
C LYS A 137 16.91 -1.13 -4.97
N ARG A 138 17.32 -0.73 -3.77
CA ARG A 138 17.87 -1.66 -2.76
C ARG A 138 16.86 -2.69 -2.29
N ALA A 139 15.60 -2.30 -2.08
CA ALA A 139 14.54 -3.24 -1.73
C ALA A 139 14.33 -4.30 -2.81
N TYR A 140 14.36 -3.89 -4.09
CA TYR A 140 14.30 -4.82 -5.21
C TYR A 140 15.54 -5.73 -5.27
N GLU A 141 16.75 -5.19 -5.11
CA GLU A 141 17.99 -5.96 -5.14
C GLU A 141 18.07 -7.00 -3.99
N GLN A 142 17.56 -6.64 -2.81
CA GLN A 142 17.58 -7.53 -1.64
C GLN A 142 16.50 -8.61 -1.68
N THR A 143 15.33 -8.32 -2.25
CA THR A 143 14.21 -9.26 -2.22
C THR A 143 13.96 -9.98 -3.53
N GLY A 144 14.49 -9.48 -4.65
CA GLY A 144 14.17 -9.96 -6.00
C GLY A 144 12.74 -9.69 -6.43
N GLN A 145 11.95 -9.01 -5.58
CA GLN A 145 10.53 -8.74 -5.80
C GLN A 145 10.27 -7.27 -6.11
N LYS A 146 9.26 -7.02 -6.95
CA LYS A 146 8.83 -5.67 -7.30
C LYS A 146 8.34 -4.93 -6.06
N VAL A 147 8.77 -3.68 -5.92
CA VAL A 147 8.35 -2.82 -4.82
C VAL A 147 6.99 -2.22 -5.11
N VAL A 148 6.11 -2.26 -4.12
CA VAL A 148 4.81 -1.61 -4.14
C VAL A 148 4.89 -0.33 -3.34
N VAL A 149 4.43 0.77 -3.90
CA VAL A 149 4.36 2.07 -3.21
C VAL A 149 2.91 2.48 -3.07
N GLU A 150 2.46 2.59 -1.85
CA GLU A 150 1.12 3.05 -1.49
C GLU A 150 1.20 4.46 -0.92
N ALA A 151 0.50 5.41 -1.52
CA ALA A 151 0.42 6.77 -1.02
C ALA A 151 -1.03 7.13 -0.67
N ARG A 152 -1.27 7.50 0.59
CA ARG A 152 -2.56 7.93 1.10
C ARG A 152 -2.55 9.44 1.29
N CYS A 153 -3.35 10.15 0.48
CA CYS A 153 -3.58 11.59 0.63
C CYS A 153 -4.90 11.86 1.35
N GLY A 154 -4.90 12.77 2.34
CA GLY A 154 -6.05 12.99 3.23
C GLY A 154 -7.26 13.61 2.57
N MET A 155 -7.21 14.74 1.93
CA MET A 155 -8.44 15.49 1.60
C MET A 155 -8.73 15.77 0.13
N LEU A 156 -7.75 15.77 -0.71
CA LEU A 156 -7.96 16.07 -2.13
C LEU A 156 -7.06 15.12 -2.91
N GLY A 157 -7.65 14.27 -3.72
CA GLY A 157 -7.01 13.27 -4.56
C GLY A 157 -5.99 13.82 -5.56
N VAL A 158 -4.91 14.39 -5.04
CA VAL A 158 -3.73 14.73 -5.82
C VAL A 158 -2.63 13.80 -5.34
N CYS A 159 -2.66 12.55 -5.81
CA CYS A 159 -1.44 11.76 -5.85
C CYS A 159 -0.52 12.42 -6.87
N SER A 160 0.47 13.14 -6.41
CA SER A 160 1.56 13.60 -7.24
C SER A 160 2.21 12.37 -7.86
N ARG A 161 2.25 12.36 -9.18
CA ARG A 161 2.87 11.34 -10.01
C ARG A 161 4.35 11.24 -9.62
N PHE A 162 4.74 10.24 -8.85
CA PHE A 162 6.15 9.92 -8.70
C PHE A 162 6.61 9.25 -9.99
N ASP A 163 7.33 10.01 -10.81
CA ASP A 163 7.90 9.53 -12.05
C ASP A 163 9.17 8.70 -11.73
N LEU A 164 9.00 7.41 -11.64
CA LEU A 164 10.09 6.45 -11.45
C LEU A 164 10.76 6.06 -12.78
N ARG A 165 10.71 6.95 -13.81
CA ARG A 165 11.46 6.76 -15.05
C ARG A 165 12.96 6.85 -14.74
N GLY A 166 13.64 5.73 -14.77
CA GLY A 166 15.09 5.63 -14.55
C GLY A 166 15.53 4.46 -13.68
N VAL A 167 14.61 3.71 -13.10
CA VAL A 167 14.95 2.46 -12.40
C VAL A 167 14.97 1.32 -13.44
N PRO A 168 16.13 0.70 -13.72
CA PRO A 168 16.19 -0.47 -14.60
C PRO A 168 15.35 -1.59 -13.98
N GLY A 169 14.37 -2.10 -14.75
CA GLY A 169 13.49 -3.17 -14.27
C GLY A 169 12.13 -2.69 -13.80
N LYS A 170 11.61 -1.60 -14.42
CA LYS A 170 10.22 -1.09 -14.32
C LYS A 170 9.26 -1.99 -13.55
N THR A 171 9.02 -1.68 -12.30
CA THR A 171 7.66 -1.79 -11.74
C THR A 171 7.64 -1.45 -10.26
N ALA A 172 7.43 -0.17 -9.94
CA ALA A 172 6.78 0.20 -8.69
C ALA A 172 5.29 0.34 -9.01
N HIS A 173 4.44 -0.32 -8.25
CA HIS A 173 3.01 -0.08 -8.31
C HIS A 173 2.69 1.03 -7.30
N ILE A 174 2.16 2.16 -7.77
CA ILE A 174 1.72 3.27 -6.92
C ILE A 174 0.21 3.21 -6.85
N LEU A 175 -0.32 3.14 -5.64
CA LEU A 175 -1.75 3.19 -5.32
C LEU A 175 -2.14 4.55 -4.75
#